data_9dded560fc6949de2b103189f25f01f4
#
_entry.id   9dded560fc6949de2b103189f25f01f4
#
_cell.length_a   1.000
_cell.length_b   1.000
_cell.length_c   1.000
_cell.angle_alpha   90.00
_cell.angle_beta   90.00
_cell.angle_gamma   90.00
#
_symmetry.space_group_name_H-M   'P 1'
#
loop_
_entity.id
_entity.type
_entity.pdbx_description
1 polymer ?
#
loop_
_entity_poly.entity_id
_entity_poly.type
_entity_poly.pdbx_seq_one_letter_code
_entity_poly.pdbx_strand_id
1 'polypeptide(L)'
;MKFFSYESKFTQLLLKLCWSCYLNLLWFLCSLPIVTVGASTTALYYASLKLVREEDSSLTRQFFRSFRENFRQATVLWLILLAAGLFLAGDGYILYHLRQSSTGTPAVFWTLILAVVIAAGVVYAIVLEYVFPLLASVCNTNTAMLKNAFLIGTHYLFATILVFAVHFAMFFVVVAWFTPLIIFGEGFCALISAWLLNSILISVSGTPEEKSEEKPEGEAP
;
A
#
# COMPACT_ATOMS: atom_id res chain seq x y z
N MET A 1 -28.22 -16.28 23.80
CA MET A 1 -27.38 -15.13 23.39
C MET A 1 -26.01 -15.62 22.92
N LYS A 2 -25.92 -16.20 21.69
CA LYS A 2 -24.66 -16.75 21.13
C LYS A 2 -23.89 -15.74 20.24
N PHE A 3 -24.40 -14.52 20.06
CA PHE A 3 -23.79 -13.52 19.19
C PHE A 3 -22.50 -12.90 19.75
N PHE A 4 -22.30 -12.92 21.06
CA PHE A 4 -21.12 -12.36 21.75
C PHE A 4 -20.16 -13.43 22.28
N SER A 5 -20.25 -14.68 21.80
CA SER A 5 -19.20 -15.65 22.07
C SER A 5 -17.93 -15.27 21.32
N TYR A 6 -16.76 -15.40 21.94
CA TYR A 6 -15.44 -15.13 21.35
C TYR A 6 -15.23 -15.92 20.03
N GLU A 7 -15.89 -17.06 19.87
CA GLU A 7 -15.88 -17.90 18.68
C GLU A 7 -16.82 -17.43 17.55
N SER A 8 -17.65 -16.37 17.77
CA SER A 8 -18.56 -15.92 16.73
C SER A 8 -17.78 -15.12 15.67
N LYS A 9 -18.06 -15.40 14.38
CA LYS A 9 -17.45 -14.64 13.25
C LYS A 9 -17.64 -13.14 13.37
N PHE A 10 -18.76 -12.71 13.99
CA PHE A 10 -19.05 -11.32 14.22
C PHE A 10 -18.10 -10.69 15.24
N THR A 11 -17.82 -11.38 16.36
CA THR A 11 -16.86 -10.91 17.38
C THR A 11 -15.44 -10.83 16.80
N GLN A 12 -15.04 -11.82 16.02
CA GLN A 12 -13.73 -11.80 15.34
C GLN A 12 -13.61 -10.62 14.36
N LEU A 13 -14.67 -10.32 13.59
CA LEU A 13 -14.69 -9.16 12.71
C LEU A 13 -14.56 -7.85 13.49
N LEU A 14 -15.33 -7.69 14.57
CA LEU A 14 -15.23 -6.51 15.43
C LEU A 14 -13.82 -6.34 16.02
N LEU A 15 -13.20 -7.43 16.48
CA LEU A 15 -11.84 -7.39 16.99
C LEU A 15 -10.84 -6.97 15.90
N LYS A 16 -10.95 -7.49 14.67
CA LYS A 16 -10.11 -7.07 13.53
C LYS A 16 -10.29 -5.59 13.22
N LEU A 17 -11.50 -5.06 13.29
CA LEU A 17 -11.78 -3.63 13.11
C LEU A 17 -11.16 -2.78 14.24
N CYS A 18 -11.31 -3.19 15.49
CA CYS A 18 -10.68 -2.49 16.63
C CYS A 18 -9.15 -2.46 16.50
N TRP A 19 -8.53 -3.60 16.13
CA TRP A 19 -7.10 -3.67 15.87
C TRP A 19 -6.67 -2.79 14.69
N SER A 20 -7.47 -2.73 13.63
CA SER A 20 -7.22 -1.85 12.49
C SER A 20 -7.23 -0.38 12.90
N CYS A 21 -8.20 0.07 13.70
CA CYS A 21 -8.24 1.42 14.25
C CYS A 21 -7.00 1.73 15.11
N TYR A 22 -6.58 0.79 15.96
CA TYR A 22 -5.40 0.94 16.79
C TYR A 22 -4.11 1.03 15.95
N LEU A 23 -3.96 0.15 14.95
CA LEU A 23 -2.81 0.17 14.05
C LEU A 23 -2.76 1.47 13.23
N ASN A 24 -3.90 2.01 12.85
CA ASN A 24 -3.98 3.29 12.18
C ASN A 24 -3.50 4.45 13.06
N LEU A 25 -3.86 4.43 14.34
CA LEU A 25 -3.35 5.43 15.29
C LEU A 25 -1.81 5.38 15.39
N LEU A 26 -1.23 4.17 15.44
CA LEU A 26 0.23 4.00 15.41
C LEU A 26 0.82 4.52 14.10
N TRP A 27 0.20 4.18 12.97
CA TRP A 27 0.59 4.67 11.66
C TRP A 27 0.57 6.20 11.60
N PHE A 28 -0.51 6.83 12.04
CA PHE A 28 -0.66 8.28 12.06
C PHE A 28 0.43 8.95 12.89
N LEU A 29 0.68 8.49 14.11
CA LEU A 29 1.73 9.02 14.99
C LEU A 29 3.13 8.87 14.38
N CYS A 30 3.42 7.70 13.79
CA CYS A 30 4.72 7.45 13.15
C CYS A 30 4.87 8.15 11.79
N SER A 31 3.78 8.62 11.18
CA SER A 31 3.76 9.36 9.90
C SER A 31 3.82 10.87 10.07
N LEU A 32 3.77 11.40 11.29
CA LEU A 32 3.87 12.84 11.54
C LEU A 32 5.11 13.47 10.87
N PRO A 33 6.30 12.87 10.93
CA PRO A 33 7.37 13.28 10.03
C PRO A 33 7.08 12.71 8.62
N ILE A 34 6.88 13.58 7.64
CA ILE A 34 6.58 13.19 6.24
C ILE A 34 7.57 12.15 5.68
N VAL A 35 8.81 12.21 6.14
CA VAL A 35 9.89 11.29 5.71
C VAL A 35 9.62 9.84 6.11
N THR A 36 8.90 9.60 7.21
CA THR A 36 8.66 8.27 7.77
C THR A 36 7.36 7.62 7.27
N VAL A 37 6.56 8.32 6.46
CA VAL A 37 5.29 7.79 5.93
C VAL A 37 5.46 6.43 5.25
N GLY A 38 6.50 6.25 4.43
CA GLY A 38 6.76 4.96 3.77
C GLY A 38 7.03 3.82 4.76
N ALA A 39 7.83 4.08 5.81
CA ALA A 39 8.13 3.09 6.83
C ALA A 39 6.90 2.75 7.68
N SER A 40 6.10 3.76 8.04
CA SER A 40 4.84 3.59 8.77
C SER A 40 3.82 2.78 7.97
N THR A 41 3.70 3.08 6.66
CA THR A 41 2.78 2.37 5.75
C THR A 41 3.21 0.92 5.57
N THR A 42 4.50 0.65 5.38
CA THR A 42 5.02 -0.73 5.34
C THR A 42 4.71 -1.49 6.64
N ALA A 43 4.91 -0.86 7.78
CA ALA A 43 4.63 -1.47 9.09
C ALA A 43 3.13 -1.73 9.30
N LEU A 44 2.27 -0.81 8.84
CA LEU A 44 0.82 -0.97 8.86
C LEU A 44 0.38 -2.18 8.03
N TYR A 45 0.86 -2.30 6.78
CA TYR A 45 0.56 -3.45 5.93
C TYR A 45 1.09 -4.76 6.51
N TYR A 46 2.30 -4.76 7.09
CA TYR A 46 2.86 -5.94 7.74
C TYR A 46 1.97 -6.43 8.90
N ALA A 47 1.57 -5.53 9.79
CA ALA A 47 0.70 -5.87 10.91
C ALA A 47 -0.72 -6.26 10.44
N SER A 48 -1.25 -5.62 9.40
CA SER A 48 -2.55 -5.94 8.81
C SER A 48 -2.54 -7.33 8.14
N LEU A 49 -1.47 -7.71 7.45
CA LEU A 49 -1.32 -9.05 6.88
C LEU A 49 -1.26 -10.12 7.97
N LYS A 50 -0.55 -9.88 9.09
CA LYS A 50 -0.53 -10.77 10.25
C LYS A 50 -1.91 -10.92 10.87
N LEU A 51 -2.67 -9.83 10.98
CA LEU A 51 -4.04 -9.82 11.48
C LEU A 51 -5.00 -10.59 10.57
N VAL A 52 -4.82 -10.49 9.25
CA VAL A 52 -5.61 -11.25 8.25
C VAL A 52 -5.31 -12.74 8.33
N ARG A 53 -4.04 -13.10 8.51
CA ARG A 53 -3.57 -14.51 8.60
C ARG A 53 -3.82 -15.15 9.95
N GLU A 54 -4.39 -14.41 10.91
CA GLU A 54 -4.68 -14.89 12.27
C GLU A 54 -3.44 -15.42 13.01
N GLU A 55 -2.27 -14.85 12.71
CA GLU A 55 -1.03 -15.23 13.36
C GLU A 55 -0.99 -14.67 14.79
N ASP A 56 -0.91 -15.56 15.78
CA ASP A 56 -0.85 -15.22 17.21
C ASP A 56 0.44 -14.48 17.57
N SER A 57 0.40 -13.15 17.49
CA SER A 57 1.52 -12.30 17.86
C SER A 57 1.05 -10.93 18.32
N SER A 58 1.82 -10.29 19.18
CA SER A 58 1.58 -8.90 19.56
C SER A 58 1.69 -7.98 18.34
N LEU A 59 0.57 -7.51 17.79
CA LEU A 59 0.52 -6.66 16.60
C LEU A 59 1.32 -5.36 16.76
N THR A 60 1.31 -4.78 17.96
CA THR A 60 2.15 -3.61 18.28
C THR A 60 3.63 -3.90 18.09
N ARG A 61 4.09 -5.04 18.61
CA ARG A 61 5.49 -5.46 18.47
C ARG A 61 5.84 -5.73 17.00
N GLN A 62 4.93 -6.35 16.26
CA GLN A 62 5.10 -6.62 14.82
C GLN A 62 5.16 -5.33 14.01
N PHE A 63 4.31 -4.34 14.32
CA PHE A 63 4.35 -3.02 13.70
C PHE A 63 5.72 -2.35 13.89
N PHE A 64 6.18 -2.20 15.14
CA PHE A 64 7.47 -1.54 15.42
C PHE A 64 8.67 -2.34 14.94
N ARG A 65 8.58 -3.67 14.88
CA ARG A 65 9.60 -4.52 14.29
C ARG A 65 9.74 -4.22 12.79
N SER A 66 8.64 -4.30 12.04
CA SER A 66 8.64 -4.01 10.60
C SER A 66 9.04 -2.56 10.31
N PHE A 67 8.56 -1.60 11.12
CA PHE A 67 8.96 -0.20 11.02
C PHE A 67 10.48 -0.04 11.09
N ARG A 68 11.14 -0.70 12.04
CA ARG A 68 12.59 -0.62 12.22
C ARG A 68 13.38 -1.35 11.12
N GLU A 69 12.97 -2.57 10.80
CA GLU A 69 13.65 -3.41 9.82
C GLU A 69 13.60 -2.79 8.41
N ASN A 70 12.46 -2.21 8.03
CA ASN A 70 12.25 -1.64 6.70
C ASN A 70 12.50 -0.13 6.64
N PHE A 71 12.83 0.55 7.75
CA PHE A 71 12.89 2.00 7.85
C PHE A 71 13.68 2.65 6.72
N ARG A 72 14.92 2.21 6.52
CA ARG A 72 15.82 2.81 5.52
C ARG A 72 15.30 2.61 4.10
N GLN A 73 14.89 1.39 3.78
CA GLN A 73 14.43 1.05 2.44
C GLN A 73 13.10 1.71 2.10
N ALA A 74 12.13 1.62 3.01
CA ALA A 74 10.82 2.24 2.86
C ALA A 74 10.90 3.77 2.74
N THR A 75 11.77 4.41 3.53
CA THR A 75 11.99 5.86 3.46
C THR A 75 12.58 6.28 2.11
N VAL A 76 13.58 5.55 1.60
CA VAL A 76 14.17 5.87 0.28
C VAL A 76 13.14 5.68 -0.83
N LEU A 77 12.38 4.59 -0.83
CA LEU A 77 11.31 4.34 -1.80
C LEU A 77 10.24 5.44 -1.73
N TRP A 78 9.83 5.81 -0.53
CA TRP A 78 8.85 6.88 -0.33
C TRP A 78 9.33 8.23 -0.88
N LEU A 79 10.57 8.63 -0.59
CA LEU A 79 11.12 9.89 -1.09
C LEU A 79 11.24 9.91 -2.62
N ILE A 80 11.62 8.79 -3.24
CA ILE A 80 11.63 8.66 -4.70
C ILE A 80 10.21 8.82 -5.26
N LEU A 81 9.24 8.12 -4.68
CA LEU A 81 7.85 8.20 -5.12
C LEU A 81 7.26 9.60 -4.86
N LEU A 82 7.55 10.21 -3.72
CA LEU A 82 7.10 11.57 -3.41
C LEU A 82 7.64 12.57 -4.45
N ALA A 83 8.93 12.50 -4.76
CA ALA A 83 9.54 13.37 -5.76
C ALA A 83 8.93 13.15 -7.16
N ALA A 84 8.73 11.89 -7.57
CA ALA A 84 8.10 11.56 -8.84
C ALA A 84 6.64 12.02 -8.89
N GLY A 85 5.88 11.86 -7.81
CA GLY A 85 4.50 12.32 -7.72
C GLY A 85 4.36 13.84 -7.80
N LEU A 86 5.23 14.59 -7.11
CA LEU A 86 5.28 16.06 -7.18
C LEU A 86 5.65 16.54 -8.59
N PHE A 87 6.59 15.88 -9.24
CA PHE A 87 6.97 16.16 -10.62
C PHE A 87 5.80 15.95 -11.58
N LEU A 88 5.15 14.78 -11.54
CA LEU A 88 3.97 14.49 -12.37
C LEU A 88 2.81 15.44 -12.12
N ALA A 89 2.56 15.81 -10.86
CA ALA A 89 1.52 16.77 -10.51
C ALA A 89 1.82 18.17 -11.05
N GLY A 90 3.08 18.61 -10.95
CA GLY A 90 3.55 19.88 -11.49
C GLY A 90 3.42 19.94 -13.01
N ASP A 91 3.90 18.91 -13.70
CA ASP A 91 3.77 18.81 -15.17
C ASP A 91 2.29 18.78 -15.60
N GLY A 92 1.46 18.00 -14.93
CA GLY A 92 0.01 17.93 -15.21
C GLY A 92 -0.67 19.29 -15.04
N TYR A 93 -0.31 20.04 -13.98
CA TYR A 93 -0.84 21.37 -13.71
C TYR A 93 -0.43 22.37 -14.80
N ILE A 94 0.84 22.42 -15.18
CA ILE A 94 1.37 23.32 -16.22
C ILE A 94 0.72 23.02 -17.56
N LEU A 95 0.69 21.73 -17.97
CA LEU A 95 0.13 21.31 -19.24
C LEU A 95 -1.38 21.57 -19.34
N TYR A 96 -2.11 21.39 -18.23
CA TYR A 96 -3.52 21.72 -18.15
C TYR A 96 -3.78 23.21 -18.45
N HIS A 97 -2.99 24.11 -17.86
CA HIS A 97 -3.11 25.55 -18.08
C HIS A 97 -2.68 25.97 -19.49
N LEU A 98 -1.60 25.38 -20.04
CA LEU A 98 -1.15 25.61 -21.41
C LEU A 98 -2.22 25.19 -22.43
N ARG A 99 -2.85 24.05 -22.18
CA ARG A 99 -3.97 23.59 -23.02
C ARG A 99 -5.15 24.54 -22.98
N GLN A 100 -5.53 25.04 -21.80
CA GLN A 100 -6.65 25.97 -21.67
C GLN A 100 -6.42 27.32 -22.35
N SER A 101 -5.18 27.82 -22.34
CA SER A 101 -4.81 29.08 -22.96
C SER A 101 -4.56 28.98 -24.47
N SER A 102 -4.59 27.78 -25.05
CA SER A 102 -4.29 27.51 -26.47
C SER A 102 -5.54 27.14 -27.23
N THR A 103 -5.59 27.54 -28.51
CA THR A 103 -6.67 27.18 -29.46
C THR A 103 -6.09 26.58 -30.74
N GLY A 104 -6.87 25.78 -31.48
CA GLY A 104 -6.44 25.16 -32.71
C GLY A 104 -5.35 24.08 -32.51
N THR A 105 -4.40 24.00 -33.45
CA THR A 105 -3.34 23.00 -33.47
C THR A 105 -2.51 22.92 -32.18
N PRO A 106 -2.09 24.04 -31.54
CA PRO A 106 -1.39 24.01 -30.27
C PRO A 106 -2.19 23.34 -29.12
N ALA A 107 -3.50 23.53 -29.08
CA ALA A 107 -4.34 22.90 -28.06
C ALA A 107 -4.37 21.35 -28.21
N VAL A 108 -4.37 20.83 -29.45
CA VAL A 108 -4.28 19.40 -29.72
C VAL A 108 -2.94 18.85 -29.28
N PHE A 109 -1.83 19.54 -29.55
CA PHE A 109 -0.49 19.16 -29.13
C PHE A 109 -0.40 19.05 -27.59
N TRP A 110 -0.82 20.07 -26.85
CA TRP A 110 -0.83 20.05 -25.38
C TRP A 110 -1.75 18.97 -24.81
N THR A 111 -2.87 18.66 -25.48
CA THR A 111 -3.76 17.57 -25.07
C THR A 111 -3.09 16.21 -25.18
N LEU A 112 -2.32 15.96 -26.24
CA LEU A 112 -1.58 14.71 -26.41
C LEU A 112 -0.50 14.53 -25.35
N ILE A 113 0.27 15.58 -25.05
CA ILE A 113 1.28 15.52 -23.98
C ILE A 113 0.62 15.29 -22.61
N LEU A 114 -0.48 16.00 -22.32
CA LEU A 114 -1.23 15.81 -21.09
C LEU A 114 -1.75 14.38 -20.96
N ALA A 115 -2.22 13.76 -22.04
CA ALA A 115 -2.65 12.36 -22.02
C ALA A 115 -1.50 11.40 -21.65
N VAL A 116 -0.28 11.66 -22.13
CA VAL A 116 0.90 10.88 -21.76
C VAL A 116 1.22 11.05 -20.27
N VAL A 117 1.16 12.27 -19.73
CA VAL A 117 1.39 12.54 -18.31
C VAL A 117 0.32 11.85 -17.44
N ILE A 118 -0.94 11.86 -17.86
CA ILE A 118 -2.03 11.13 -17.18
C ILE A 118 -1.75 9.62 -17.18
N ALA A 119 -1.34 9.05 -18.32
CA ALA A 119 -0.98 7.63 -18.39
C ALA A 119 0.20 7.29 -17.46
N ALA A 120 1.23 8.15 -17.42
CA ALA A 120 2.34 8.00 -16.46
C ALA A 120 1.86 8.09 -15.00
N GLY A 121 0.89 8.97 -14.71
CA GLY A 121 0.23 9.09 -13.42
C GLY A 121 -0.51 7.82 -12.99
N VAL A 122 -1.16 7.13 -13.93
CA VAL A 122 -1.81 5.84 -13.65
C VAL A 122 -0.76 4.77 -13.29
N VAL A 123 0.33 4.69 -14.05
CA VAL A 123 1.44 3.77 -13.75
C VAL A 123 2.04 4.07 -12.38
N TYR A 124 2.29 5.35 -12.09
CA TYR A 124 2.78 5.80 -10.79
C TYR A 124 1.85 5.38 -9.65
N ALA A 125 0.54 5.57 -9.81
CA ALA A 125 -0.45 5.22 -8.81
C ALA A 125 -0.44 3.70 -8.55
N ILE A 126 -0.37 2.86 -9.58
CA ILE A 126 -0.24 1.41 -9.45
C ILE A 126 1.00 1.04 -8.62
N VAL A 127 2.16 1.64 -8.94
CA VAL A 127 3.40 1.36 -8.19
C VAL A 127 3.29 1.80 -6.73
N LEU A 128 2.72 2.98 -6.48
CA LEU A 128 2.52 3.52 -5.14
C LEU A 128 1.68 2.59 -4.26
N GLU A 129 0.63 2.02 -4.83
CA GLU A 129 -0.31 1.13 -4.14
C GLU A 129 0.34 -0.20 -3.72
N TYR A 130 1.21 -0.75 -4.55
CA TYR A 130 1.77 -2.09 -4.34
C TYR A 130 3.13 -2.12 -3.66
N VAL A 131 3.92 -1.03 -3.72
CA VAL A 131 5.31 -1.04 -3.24
C VAL A 131 5.43 -1.32 -1.75
N PHE A 132 4.56 -0.72 -0.92
CA PHE A 132 4.62 -0.88 0.55
C PHE A 132 4.05 -2.22 1.03
N PRO A 133 2.91 -2.73 0.53
CA PRO A 133 2.45 -4.10 0.80
C PRO A 133 3.48 -5.17 0.38
N LEU A 134 4.12 -4.96 -0.77
CA LEU A 134 5.15 -5.87 -1.25
C LEU A 134 6.40 -5.83 -0.35
N LEU A 135 6.86 -4.64 0.03
CA LEU A 135 7.99 -4.48 0.95
C LEU A 135 7.71 -5.08 2.33
N ALA A 136 6.45 -5.08 2.76
CA ALA A 136 6.03 -5.74 4.00
C ALA A 136 6.12 -7.28 3.93
N SER A 137 6.15 -7.85 2.72
CA SER A 137 6.06 -9.31 2.51
C SER A 137 7.35 -9.93 1.98
N VAL A 138 8.16 -9.18 1.24
CA VAL A 138 9.31 -9.71 0.49
C VAL A 138 10.53 -8.80 0.68
N CYS A 139 11.70 -9.40 0.88
CA CYS A 139 12.98 -8.67 0.90
C CYS A 139 13.56 -8.62 -0.52
N ASN A 140 13.76 -7.41 -1.06
CA ASN A 140 14.32 -7.24 -2.42
C ASN A 140 15.02 -5.88 -2.53
N THR A 141 15.74 -5.63 -3.64
CA THR A 141 16.35 -4.32 -3.90
C THR A 141 15.31 -3.27 -4.26
N ASN A 142 15.60 -1.97 -4.08
CA ASN A 142 14.67 -0.87 -4.37
C ASN A 142 14.15 -0.92 -5.82
N THR A 143 15.05 -1.13 -6.79
CA THR A 143 14.68 -1.22 -8.22
C THR A 143 13.78 -2.43 -8.49
N ALA A 144 14.09 -3.57 -7.88
CA ALA A 144 13.26 -4.77 -8.01
C ALA A 144 11.88 -4.58 -7.36
N MET A 145 11.80 -3.87 -6.23
CA MET A 145 10.53 -3.52 -5.58
C MET A 145 9.63 -2.70 -6.51
N LEU A 146 10.15 -1.63 -7.11
CA LEU A 146 9.40 -0.79 -8.04
C LEU A 146 8.93 -1.59 -9.27
N LYS A 147 9.83 -2.39 -9.86
CA LYS A 147 9.51 -3.25 -11.00
C LYS A 147 8.44 -4.29 -10.65
N ASN A 148 8.60 -4.97 -9.53
CA ASN A 148 7.66 -6.00 -9.09
C ASN A 148 6.30 -5.40 -8.71
N ALA A 149 6.27 -4.24 -8.06
CA ALA A 149 5.03 -3.52 -7.78
C ALA A 149 4.26 -3.19 -9.06
N PHE A 150 4.94 -2.71 -10.10
CA PHE A 150 4.33 -2.47 -11.41
C PHE A 150 3.82 -3.76 -12.06
N LEU A 151 4.65 -4.82 -12.09
CA LEU A 151 4.28 -6.09 -12.72
C LEU A 151 3.09 -6.75 -12.02
N ILE A 152 3.08 -6.78 -10.69
CA ILE A 152 1.99 -7.37 -9.90
C ILE A 152 0.72 -6.54 -10.09
N GLY A 153 0.82 -5.21 -9.98
CA GLY A 153 -0.33 -4.34 -10.13
C GLY A 153 -0.96 -4.39 -11.52
N THR A 154 -0.18 -4.58 -12.57
CA THR A 154 -0.68 -4.76 -13.94
C THR A 154 -1.16 -6.18 -14.21
N HIS A 155 -0.55 -7.19 -13.61
CA HIS A 155 -0.97 -8.58 -13.77
C HIS A 155 -2.32 -8.85 -13.07
N TYR A 156 -2.52 -8.30 -11.88
CA TYR A 156 -3.75 -8.47 -11.08
C TYR A 156 -4.66 -7.23 -11.14
N LEU A 157 -4.96 -6.74 -12.36
CA LEU A 157 -5.75 -5.51 -12.58
C LEU A 157 -7.07 -5.48 -11.81
N PHE A 158 -7.77 -6.60 -11.68
CA PHE A 158 -9.03 -6.64 -10.94
C PHE A 158 -8.83 -6.32 -9.45
N ALA A 159 -7.81 -6.92 -8.81
CA ALA A 159 -7.46 -6.60 -7.43
C ALA A 159 -7.01 -5.14 -7.30
N THR A 160 -6.22 -4.65 -8.25
CA THR A 160 -5.77 -3.26 -8.32
C THR A 160 -6.94 -2.29 -8.35
N ILE A 161 -7.93 -2.52 -9.21
CA ILE A 161 -9.14 -1.68 -9.28
C ILE A 161 -9.91 -1.70 -7.96
N LEU A 162 -10.04 -2.87 -7.30
CA LEU A 162 -10.72 -2.97 -6.02
C LEU A 162 -9.98 -2.22 -4.91
N VAL A 163 -8.66 -2.34 -4.84
CA VAL A 163 -7.84 -1.62 -3.86
C VAL A 163 -7.95 -0.10 -4.07
N PHE A 164 -7.86 0.37 -5.32
CA PHE A 164 -8.08 1.78 -5.64
C PHE A 164 -9.50 2.24 -5.28
N ALA A 165 -10.51 1.43 -5.55
CA ALA A 165 -11.89 1.76 -5.21
C ALA A 165 -12.09 1.94 -3.69
N VAL A 166 -11.45 1.11 -2.88
CA VAL A 166 -11.47 1.22 -1.40
C VAL A 166 -10.82 2.52 -0.94
N HIS A 167 -9.62 2.84 -1.42
CA HIS A 167 -8.91 4.08 -1.05
C HIS A 167 -9.65 5.32 -1.56
N PHE A 168 -10.18 5.28 -2.80
CA PHE A 168 -10.95 6.38 -3.35
C PHE A 168 -12.27 6.62 -2.59
N ALA A 169 -12.99 5.55 -2.24
CA ALA A 169 -14.20 5.64 -1.44
C ALA A 169 -13.90 6.23 -0.05
N MET A 170 -12.82 5.80 0.61
CA MET A 170 -12.40 6.35 1.90
C MET A 170 -12.01 7.83 1.77
N PHE A 171 -11.23 8.19 0.75
CA PHE A 171 -10.88 9.59 0.46
C PHE A 171 -12.13 10.45 0.29
N PHE A 172 -13.10 9.97 -0.50
CA PHE A 172 -14.35 10.69 -0.70
C PHE A 172 -15.14 10.89 0.59
N VAL A 173 -15.25 9.85 1.44
CA VAL A 173 -15.93 9.93 2.73
C VAL A 173 -15.24 10.93 3.67
N VAL A 174 -13.90 10.89 3.73
CA VAL A 174 -13.10 11.81 4.55
C VAL A 174 -13.30 13.27 4.12
N VAL A 175 -13.24 13.53 2.81
CA VAL A 175 -13.31 14.90 2.29
C VAL A 175 -14.75 15.45 2.30
N ALA A 176 -15.74 14.62 1.91
CA ALA A 176 -17.09 15.09 1.71
C ALA A 176 -17.96 15.08 2.99
N TRP A 177 -17.67 14.15 3.93
CA TRP A 177 -18.59 13.90 5.05
C TRP A 177 -17.96 14.11 6.42
N PHE A 178 -16.78 13.54 6.66
CA PHE A 178 -16.22 13.55 8.01
C PHE A 178 -14.69 13.50 8.02
N THR A 179 -14.04 14.66 7.95
CA THR A 179 -12.59 14.81 7.94
C THR A 179 -11.85 14.09 9.10
N PRO A 180 -12.39 14.00 10.36
CA PRO A 180 -11.72 13.25 11.43
C PRO A 180 -11.52 11.75 11.14
N LEU A 181 -12.24 11.18 10.18
CA LEU A 181 -12.03 9.79 9.73
C LEU A 181 -10.65 9.55 9.13
N ILE A 182 -9.88 10.57 8.78
CA ILE A 182 -8.49 10.43 8.33
C ILE A 182 -7.62 9.72 9.38
N ILE A 183 -7.96 9.91 10.68
CA ILE A 183 -7.26 9.27 11.79
C ILE A 183 -7.51 7.75 11.85
N PHE A 184 -8.59 7.26 11.20
CA PHE A 184 -8.99 5.85 11.24
C PHE A 184 -9.04 5.18 9.86
N GLY A 185 -9.06 5.97 8.79
CA GLY A 185 -9.37 5.52 7.45
C GLY A 185 -8.31 4.64 6.82
N GLU A 186 -7.03 5.01 6.93
CA GLU A 186 -5.93 4.28 6.31
C GLU A 186 -5.78 2.85 6.86
N GLY A 187 -5.96 2.67 8.17
CA GLY A 187 -5.91 1.33 8.79
C GLY A 187 -7.00 0.41 8.26
N PHE A 188 -8.20 0.95 8.02
CA PHE A 188 -9.29 0.20 7.43
C PHE A 188 -9.01 -0.15 5.95
N CYS A 189 -8.49 0.80 5.18
CA CYS A 189 -8.05 0.55 3.80
C CYS A 189 -6.94 -0.49 3.75
N ALA A 190 -5.93 -0.38 4.63
CA ALA A 190 -4.84 -1.34 4.72
C ALA A 190 -5.31 -2.75 5.11
N LEU A 191 -6.30 -2.88 5.99
CA LEU A 191 -6.87 -4.18 6.36
C LEU A 191 -7.58 -4.83 5.18
N ILE A 192 -8.44 -4.09 4.45
CA ILE A 192 -9.15 -4.60 3.27
C ILE A 192 -8.15 -4.93 2.17
N SER A 193 -7.20 -4.04 1.91
CA SER A 193 -6.15 -4.27 0.90
C SER A 193 -5.28 -5.46 1.26
N ALA A 194 -4.90 -5.64 2.52
CA ALA A 194 -4.17 -6.81 2.99
C ALA A 194 -4.98 -8.10 2.78
N TRP A 195 -6.29 -8.07 3.02
CA TRP A 195 -7.15 -9.22 2.75
C TRP A 195 -7.24 -9.56 1.25
N LEU A 196 -7.40 -8.56 0.39
CA LEU A 196 -7.44 -8.75 -1.07
C LEU A 196 -6.10 -9.23 -1.63
N LEU A 197 -5.00 -8.67 -1.13
CA LEU A 197 -3.65 -8.95 -1.65
C LEU A 197 -2.98 -10.15 -1.00
N ASN A 198 -3.53 -10.70 0.09
CA ASN A 198 -2.89 -11.78 0.85
C ASN A 198 -2.52 -12.99 -0.02
N SER A 199 -3.45 -13.48 -0.84
CA SER A 199 -3.21 -14.62 -1.73
C SER A 199 -2.14 -14.33 -2.79
N ILE A 200 -2.15 -13.10 -3.32
CA ILE A 200 -1.17 -12.63 -4.31
C ILE A 200 0.21 -12.54 -3.68
N LEU A 201 0.30 -11.95 -2.49
CA LEU A 201 1.56 -11.78 -1.78
C LEU A 201 2.17 -13.12 -1.32
N ILE A 202 1.34 -14.08 -0.93
CA ILE A 202 1.81 -15.45 -0.63
C ILE A 202 2.40 -16.11 -1.87
N SER A 203 1.74 -16.01 -3.03
CA SER A 203 2.25 -16.61 -4.28
C SER A 203 3.56 -15.98 -4.74
N VAL A 204 3.80 -14.70 -4.43
CA VAL A 204 5.04 -13.97 -4.79
C VAL A 204 6.16 -14.20 -3.78
N SER A 205 5.83 -14.38 -2.49
CA SER A 205 6.83 -14.60 -1.43
C SER A 205 7.38 -16.02 -1.38
N GLY A 206 6.78 -16.97 -2.10
CA GLY A 206 6.99 -18.40 -1.91
C GLY A 206 6.35 -18.89 -0.61
N THR A 207 5.81 -20.09 -0.59
CA THR A 207 5.30 -20.68 0.66
C THR A 207 6.46 -20.90 1.63
N PRO A 208 6.25 -20.74 2.96
CA PRO A 208 7.27 -21.07 3.97
C PRO A 208 7.77 -22.52 3.87
N GLU A 209 6.98 -23.41 3.27
CA GLU A 209 7.31 -24.82 3.04
C GLU A 209 8.38 -25.03 1.96
N GLU A 210 8.37 -24.26 0.86
CA GLU A 210 9.42 -24.35 -0.18
C GLU A 210 10.80 -23.92 0.31
N LYS A 211 10.89 -23.01 1.27
CA LYS A 211 12.17 -22.59 1.87
C LYS A 211 12.75 -23.60 2.85
N SER A 212 11.98 -24.57 3.31
CA SER A 212 12.47 -25.65 4.18
C SER A 212 13.04 -26.84 3.37
N GLU A 213 12.66 -27.00 2.10
CA GLU A 213 13.16 -28.05 1.21
C GLU A 213 14.46 -27.65 0.48
N GLU A 214 14.78 -26.34 0.41
CA GLU A 214 16.01 -25.85 -0.25
C GLU A 214 17.23 -25.75 0.71
N LYS A 215 17.25 -26.54 1.80
CA LYS A 215 18.51 -26.80 2.51
C LYS A 215 19.31 -27.81 1.69
N PRO A 216 20.55 -27.45 1.29
CA PRO A 216 21.39 -28.37 0.55
C PRO A 216 21.65 -29.63 1.41
N GLU A 217 21.17 -30.77 0.94
CA GLU A 217 21.73 -32.07 1.28
C GLU A 217 23.15 -32.13 0.72
N GLY A 218 24.11 -31.85 1.55
CA GLY A 218 25.50 -31.91 1.11
C GLY A 218 26.47 -31.36 2.14
N GLU A 219 26.58 -32.04 3.27
CA GLU A 219 27.83 -32.23 3.99
C GLU A 219 27.60 -33.30 5.06
N ALA A 220 27.85 -34.53 4.69
CA ALA A 220 28.14 -35.63 5.62
C ALA A 220 29.62 -35.99 5.48
N PRO A 221 30.27 -36.39 6.61
CA PRO A 221 31.70 -36.33 6.87
C PRO A 221 32.56 -37.29 6.05
#